data_e5d5840407b7a71a3ed9613feee24d69
#
_entry.id   e5d5840407b7a71a3ed9613feee24d69
#
_cell.length_a   1.000
_cell.length_b   1.000
_cell.length_c   1.000
_cell.angle_alpha   90.00
_cell.angle_beta   90.00
_cell.angle_gamma   90.00
#
_symmetry.space_group_name_H-M   'P 1'
#
loop_
_entity.id
_entity.type
_entity.pdbx_description
1 polymer ?
#
loop_
_entity_poly.entity_id
_entity_poly.type
_entity_poly.pdbx_seq_one_letter_code
_entity_poly.pdbx_strand_id
1 'polypeptide(L)'
;MLPEPTVDPAPARPAASVLAPPQRPSRAFDRTFAPGTLLETDRGWRPVEQLRPGERVRTLRGMAPIAGTHRQPPDRSHIHWQVPAGQLGNASDLRLNAGQHLAVLSPACKRLFGASLVLLPVPTTTGYCGIRTVSGFTLRCGIALSFHDEELVFAHTGTLLHVPGTDCATRHRVLSYRESRALLALLCGGNCRDRQAQPGEYRENPARLQAFGPRPA
;
A
#
# COMPACT_ATOMS: atom_id res chain seq x y z
N MET A 1 2.41 53.92 57.66
CA MET A 1 2.25 53.79 56.20
C MET A 1 3.32 52.79 55.77
N LEU A 2 2.95 51.51 55.71
CA LEU A 2 3.84 50.41 55.36
C LEU A 2 3.60 50.06 53.87
N PRO A 3 4.64 49.80 53.06
CA PRO A 3 4.45 49.44 51.64
C PRO A 3 4.00 47.99 51.53
N GLU A 4 3.05 47.76 50.67
CA GLU A 4 2.57 46.44 50.35
C GLU A 4 3.62 45.66 49.53
N PRO A 5 3.73 44.33 49.70
CA PRO A 5 4.63 43.50 48.89
C PRO A 5 4.07 43.26 47.46
N THR A 6 4.85 43.65 46.51
CA THR A 6 4.62 43.37 45.09
C THR A 6 4.83 41.87 44.84
N VAL A 7 3.79 41.16 44.44
CA VAL A 7 3.84 39.74 44.06
C VAL A 7 4.26 39.66 42.58
N ASP A 8 5.48 39.19 42.36
CA ASP A 8 5.94 38.84 41.00
C ASP A 8 5.14 37.68 40.42
N PRO A 9 4.65 37.78 39.16
CA PRO A 9 4.00 36.66 38.53
C PRO A 9 5.04 35.58 38.18
N ALA A 10 4.79 34.34 38.63
CA ALA A 10 5.60 33.19 38.36
C ALA A 10 5.72 32.93 36.84
N PRO A 11 6.90 32.53 36.33
CA PRO A 11 7.09 32.27 34.92
C PRO A 11 6.23 31.08 34.49
N ALA A 12 5.47 31.29 33.40
CA ALA A 12 4.65 30.27 32.77
C ALA A 12 5.53 29.05 32.34
N ARG A 13 5.19 27.90 32.88
CA ARG A 13 5.81 26.62 32.48
C ARG A 13 5.57 26.42 30.98
N PRO A 14 6.62 26.11 30.18
CA PRO A 14 6.42 25.74 28.80
C PRO A 14 5.59 24.46 28.73
N ALA A 15 4.53 24.51 27.95
CA ALA A 15 3.67 23.36 27.67
C ALA A 15 4.55 22.18 27.19
N ALA A 16 4.47 21.07 27.94
CA ALA A 16 5.15 19.84 27.55
C ALA A 16 4.74 19.47 26.14
N SER A 17 5.69 19.59 25.23
CA SER A 17 5.55 19.07 23.86
C SER A 17 5.25 17.59 23.99
N VAL A 18 4.04 17.18 23.61
CA VAL A 18 3.66 15.79 23.52
C VAL A 18 4.55 15.18 22.43
N LEU A 19 5.66 14.59 22.85
CA LEU A 19 6.52 13.79 22.01
C LEU A 19 5.65 12.71 21.39
N ALA A 20 5.42 12.82 20.08
CA ALA A 20 4.84 11.73 19.31
C ALA A 20 5.67 10.46 19.61
N PRO A 21 5.02 9.31 19.87
CA PRO A 21 5.75 8.09 20.18
C PRO A 21 6.75 7.83 19.04
N PRO A 22 7.99 7.42 19.35
CA PRO A 22 8.99 7.16 18.34
C PRO A 22 8.40 6.13 17.36
N GLN A 23 8.20 6.55 16.11
CA GLN A 23 7.85 5.63 15.04
C GLN A 23 9.02 4.67 14.95
N ARG A 24 8.82 3.45 15.43
CA ARG A 24 9.78 2.37 15.23
C ARG A 24 10.05 2.32 13.73
N PRO A 25 11.32 2.34 13.29
CA PRO A 25 11.62 2.18 11.88
C PRO A 25 10.95 0.89 11.43
N SER A 26 10.01 1.04 10.49
CA SER A 26 9.34 -0.10 9.87
C SER A 26 10.43 -1.01 9.36
N ARG A 27 10.64 -2.13 10.01
CA ARG A 27 11.67 -3.09 9.62
C ARG A 27 11.36 -3.46 8.17
N ALA A 28 12.36 -3.51 7.31
CA ALA A 28 12.25 -3.96 5.91
C ALA A 28 11.54 -5.32 5.77
N PHE A 29 11.33 -5.99 6.88
CA PHE A 29 10.70 -7.29 7.07
C PHE A 29 9.17 -7.31 6.94
N ASP A 30 8.48 -6.16 7.04
CA ASP A 30 7.01 -6.16 7.03
C ASP A 30 6.41 -6.09 5.61
N ARG A 31 7.24 -5.99 4.57
CA ARG A 31 6.81 -5.81 3.17
C ARG A 31 6.82 -7.13 2.38
N THR A 32 6.34 -8.19 3.00
CA THR A 32 6.25 -9.50 2.37
C THR A 32 4.94 -9.68 1.62
N PHE A 33 4.98 -10.45 0.56
CA PHE A 33 3.80 -10.93 -0.15
C PHE A 33 3.22 -12.14 0.57
N ALA A 34 1.90 -12.24 0.59
CA ALA A 34 1.23 -13.45 1.03
C ALA A 34 1.46 -14.57 0.00
N PRO A 35 1.67 -15.83 0.42
CA PRO A 35 1.70 -16.97 -0.50
C PRO A 35 0.44 -17.02 -1.36
N GLY A 36 0.61 -17.38 -2.64
CA GLY A 36 -0.46 -17.35 -3.62
C GLY A 36 -0.69 -16.00 -4.28
N THR A 37 0.04 -14.93 -3.87
CA THR A 37 0.01 -13.66 -4.61
C THR A 37 0.55 -13.88 -6.02
N LEU A 38 -0.27 -13.62 -7.04
CA LEU A 38 0.11 -13.75 -8.44
C LEU A 38 0.83 -12.49 -8.91
N LEU A 39 2.02 -12.65 -9.47
CA LEU A 39 2.76 -11.59 -10.14
C LEU A 39 2.90 -11.93 -11.64
N GLU A 40 2.82 -10.88 -12.48
CA GLU A 40 3.02 -11.03 -13.92
C GLU A 40 4.51 -11.17 -14.22
N THR A 41 4.88 -12.25 -14.93
CA THR A 41 6.25 -12.52 -15.37
C THR A 41 6.30 -12.57 -16.90
N ASP A 42 7.49 -12.67 -17.47
CA ASP A 42 7.70 -12.92 -18.90
C ASP A 42 7.12 -14.27 -19.37
N ARG A 43 6.77 -15.15 -18.42
CA ARG A 43 6.14 -16.47 -18.66
C ARG A 43 4.68 -16.53 -18.22
N GLY A 44 4.03 -15.37 -18.00
CA GLY A 44 2.67 -15.26 -17.51
C GLY A 44 2.56 -15.13 -15.99
N TRP A 45 1.36 -15.28 -15.49
CA TRP A 45 1.05 -15.11 -14.06
C TRP A 45 1.58 -16.25 -13.22
N ARG A 46 2.39 -15.95 -12.21
CA ARG A 46 2.99 -16.97 -11.33
C ARG A 46 2.85 -16.58 -9.85
N PRO A 47 2.61 -17.57 -8.97
CA PRO A 47 2.61 -17.34 -7.52
C PRO A 47 3.99 -16.88 -7.04
N VAL A 48 4.01 -15.89 -6.16
CA VAL A 48 5.25 -15.25 -5.68
C VAL A 48 6.23 -16.25 -5.04
N GLU A 49 5.73 -17.28 -4.38
CA GLU A 49 6.56 -18.32 -3.73
C GLU A 49 7.29 -19.23 -4.72
N GLN A 50 6.94 -19.19 -5.99
CA GLN A 50 7.59 -19.96 -7.06
C GLN A 50 8.65 -19.14 -7.82
N LEU A 51 8.70 -17.83 -7.55
CA LEU A 51 9.62 -16.94 -8.23
C LEU A 51 11.05 -17.14 -7.70
N ARG A 52 12.02 -16.98 -8.60
CA ARG A 52 13.45 -17.15 -8.32
C ARG A 52 14.22 -15.89 -8.70
N PRO A 53 15.37 -15.64 -8.07
CA PRO A 53 16.31 -14.61 -8.51
C PRO A 53 16.64 -14.77 -10.00
N GLY A 54 16.71 -13.66 -10.72
CA GLY A 54 16.94 -13.60 -12.17
C GLY A 54 15.68 -13.68 -13.02
N GLU A 55 14.55 -14.18 -12.51
CA GLU A 55 13.27 -14.11 -13.25
C GLU A 55 12.78 -12.68 -13.33
N ARG A 56 12.08 -12.34 -14.42
CA ARG A 56 11.61 -10.99 -14.68
C ARG A 56 10.14 -10.84 -14.32
N VAL A 57 9.82 -9.78 -13.59
CA VAL A 57 8.45 -9.44 -13.16
C VAL A 57 8.03 -8.13 -13.80
N ARG A 58 6.75 -8.04 -14.16
CA ARG A 58 6.15 -6.82 -14.67
C ARG A 58 6.07 -5.75 -13.60
N THR A 59 6.66 -4.61 -13.89
CA THR A 59 6.60 -3.41 -13.04
C THR A 59 6.01 -2.25 -13.82
N LEU A 60 5.73 -1.15 -13.15
CA LEU A 60 5.24 0.06 -13.81
C LEU A 60 6.24 0.60 -14.86
N ARG A 61 7.53 0.33 -14.71
CA ARG A 61 8.59 0.75 -15.63
C ARG A 61 8.93 -0.28 -16.72
N GLY A 62 8.29 -1.43 -16.71
CA GLY A 62 8.55 -2.53 -17.63
C GLY A 62 8.90 -3.82 -16.90
N MET A 63 9.69 -4.69 -17.54
CA MET A 63 10.11 -5.96 -16.95
C MET A 63 11.40 -5.78 -16.14
N ALA A 64 11.36 -6.03 -14.83
CA ALA A 64 12.50 -5.92 -13.93
C ALA A 64 12.95 -7.31 -13.43
N PRO A 65 14.27 -7.59 -13.38
CA PRO A 65 14.79 -8.85 -12.84
C PRO A 65 14.72 -8.83 -11.31
N ILE A 66 14.28 -9.93 -10.73
CA ILE A 66 14.30 -10.15 -9.28
C ILE A 66 15.77 -10.32 -8.85
N ALA A 67 16.24 -9.49 -7.93
CA ALA A 67 17.59 -9.59 -7.36
C ALA A 67 17.66 -10.68 -6.29
N GLY A 68 16.59 -10.86 -5.50
CA GLY A 68 16.53 -11.87 -4.46
C GLY A 68 15.12 -12.23 -4.04
N THR A 69 14.98 -13.43 -3.50
CA THR A 69 13.74 -13.90 -2.88
C THR A 69 14.08 -14.44 -1.50
N HIS A 70 13.27 -14.08 -0.50
CA HIS A 70 13.50 -14.55 0.86
C HIS A 70 12.18 -14.94 1.52
N ARG A 71 12.16 -16.11 2.18
CA ARG A 71 11.01 -16.55 2.98
C ARG A 71 11.18 -16.04 4.39
N GLN A 72 10.16 -15.35 4.89
CA GLN A 72 10.15 -14.82 6.24
C GLN A 72 9.14 -15.56 7.10
N PRO A 73 9.44 -15.76 8.40
CA PRO A 73 8.45 -16.31 9.32
C PRO A 73 7.19 -15.43 9.32
N PRO A 74 6.04 -16.02 9.65
CA PRO A 74 4.78 -15.27 9.67
C PRO A 74 4.86 -14.11 10.67
N ASP A 75 4.22 -13.00 10.32
CA ASP A 75 4.04 -11.89 11.23
C ASP A 75 3.18 -12.34 12.43
N ARG A 76 3.61 -11.95 13.63
CA ARG A 76 2.90 -12.26 14.87
C ARG A 76 1.55 -11.53 15.00
N SER A 77 1.31 -10.51 14.20
CA SER A 77 0.05 -9.76 14.24
C SER A 77 -1.15 -10.57 13.79
N HIS A 78 -0.95 -11.63 13.00
CA HIS A 78 -2.01 -12.46 12.40
C HIS A 78 -3.13 -11.67 11.70
N ILE A 79 -2.90 -10.40 11.41
CA ILE A 79 -3.86 -9.51 10.76
C ILE A 79 -3.42 -9.28 9.32
N HIS A 80 -4.31 -9.62 8.39
CA HIS A 80 -4.13 -9.38 6.96
C HIS A 80 -5.29 -8.56 6.43
N TRP A 81 -5.07 -7.88 5.31
CA TRP A 81 -6.11 -7.16 4.58
C TRP A 81 -6.52 -7.99 3.38
N GLN A 82 -7.80 -8.34 3.35
CA GLN A 82 -8.42 -8.95 2.18
C GLN A 82 -8.99 -7.86 1.29
N VAL A 83 -8.53 -7.83 0.04
CA VAL A 83 -9.03 -6.95 -1.02
C VAL A 83 -9.90 -7.81 -1.93
N PRO A 84 -11.21 -7.58 -1.99
CA PRO A 84 -12.09 -8.33 -2.87
C PRO A 84 -11.72 -8.13 -4.35
N ALA A 85 -12.00 -9.10 -5.18
CA ALA A 85 -11.79 -9.02 -6.63
C ALA A 85 -12.41 -7.75 -7.23
N GLY A 86 -11.72 -7.13 -8.18
CA GLY A 86 -12.18 -5.95 -8.91
C GLY A 86 -12.08 -4.61 -8.16
N GLN A 87 -11.64 -4.57 -6.91
CA GLN A 87 -11.65 -3.31 -6.14
C GLN A 87 -10.44 -2.41 -6.41
N LEU A 88 -9.29 -2.99 -6.63
CA LEU A 88 -8.05 -2.28 -6.96
C LEU A 88 -7.49 -2.67 -8.33
N GLY A 89 -8.35 -3.10 -9.25
CA GLY A 89 -7.95 -3.65 -10.55
C GLY A 89 -7.50 -5.11 -10.49
N ASN A 90 -7.58 -5.75 -9.32
CA ASN A 90 -7.27 -7.16 -9.14
C ASN A 90 -8.35 -8.08 -9.73
N ALA A 91 -7.96 -9.10 -10.49
CA ALA A 91 -8.90 -10.07 -11.08
C ALA A 91 -9.45 -11.06 -10.05
N SER A 92 -8.73 -11.30 -8.97
CA SER A 92 -9.12 -12.22 -7.90
C SER A 92 -8.83 -11.60 -6.53
N ASP A 93 -9.38 -12.18 -5.48
CA ASP A 93 -9.12 -11.75 -4.10
C ASP A 93 -7.62 -11.69 -3.83
N LEU A 94 -7.18 -10.59 -3.25
CA LEU A 94 -5.78 -10.35 -2.90
C LEU A 94 -5.64 -10.20 -1.38
N ARG A 95 -4.60 -10.82 -0.83
CA ARG A 95 -4.23 -10.66 0.58
C ARG A 95 -2.99 -9.82 0.72
N LEU A 96 -3.06 -8.85 1.61
CA LEU A 96 -1.99 -7.89 1.87
C LEU A 96 -1.57 -7.91 3.33
N ASN A 97 -0.28 -7.69 3.58
CA ASN A 97 0.28 -7.55 4.92
C ASN A 97 0.30 -6.09 5.35
N ALA A 98 0.36 -5.85 6.65
CA ALA A 98 0.34 -4.51 7.25
C ALA A 98 1.46 -3.58 6.74
N GLY A 99 2.64 -4.13 6.50
CA GLY A 99 3.80 -3.36 6.06
C GLY A 99 3.83 -3.04 4.58
N GLN A 100 2.91 -3.58 3.77
CA GLN A 100 2.86 -3.30 2.34
C GLN A 100 2.26 -1.92 2.05
N HIS A 101 2.66 -1.37 0.91
CA HIS A 101 2.11 -0.14 0.36
C HIS A 101 1.48 -0.40 -1.00
N LEU A 102 0.28 0.13 -1.18
CA LEU A 102 -0.40 0.19 -2.47
C LEU A 102 0.04 1.44 -3.20
N ALA A 103 0.45 1.31 -4.45
CA ALA A 103 0.71 2.47 -5.29
C ALA A 103 -0.58 2.88 -6.02
N VAL A 104 -0.93 4.15 -5.90
CA VAL A 104 -2.09 4.74 -6.56
C VAL A 104 -1.64 5.79 -7.56
N LEU A 105 -1.97 5.55 -8.82
CA LEU A 105 -1.76 6.46 -9.93
C LEU A 105 -3.11 7.09 -10.31
N SER A 106 -3.28 8.38 -10.04
CA SER A 106 -4.55 9.07 -10.30
C SER A 106 -4.34 10.58 -10.49
N PRO A 107 -5.14 11.24 -11.34
CA PRO A 107 -5.17 12.70 -11.41
C PRO A 107 -5.48 13.37 -10.06
N ALA A 108 -6.24 12.69 -9.19
CA ALA A 108 -6.52 13.17 -7.84
C ALA A 108 -5.24 13.29 -6.99
N CYS A 109 -4.28 12.36 -7.16
CA CYS A 109 -3.00 12.42 -6.46
C CYS A 109 -2.22 13.68 -6.83
N LYS A 110 -2.19 14.04 -8.13
CA LYS A 110 -1.52 15.27 -8.60
C LYS A 110 -2.19 16.52 -8.04
N ARG A 111 -3.53 16.55 -7.99
CA ARG A 111 -4.27 17.70 -7.44
C ARG A 111 -4.05 17.88 -5.94
N LEU A 112 -4.05 16.78 -5.18
CA LEU A 112 -3.95 16.85 -3.71
C LEU A 112 -2.51 16.95 -3.20
N PHE A 113 -1.57 16.29 -3.88
CA PHE A 113 -0.23 16.07 -3.32
C PHE A 113 0.90 16.55 -4.24
N GLY A 114 0.58 17.07 -5.43
CA GLY A 114 1.58 17.47 -6.43
C GLY A 114 2.30 16.32 -7.14
N ALA A 115 2.00 15.06 -6.78
CA ALA A 115 2.62 13.86 -7.33
C ALA A 115 1.57 13.01 -8.04
N SER A 116 1.85 12.53 -9.25
CA SER A 116 0.91 11.70 -10.02
C SER A 116 0.71 10.31 -9.40
N LEU A 117 1.72 9.85 -8.65
CA LEU A 117 1.75 8.56 -7.98
C LEU A 117 2.10 8.75 -6.51
N VAL A 118 1.37 8.06 -5.65
CA VAL A 118 1.58 8.05 -4.20
C VAL A 118 1.46 6.64 -3.64
N LEU A 119 2.06 6.41 -2.48
CA LEU A 119 2.00 5.14 -1.76
C LEU A 119 1.06 5.25 -0.57
N LEU A 120 0.08 4.34 -0.51
CA LEU A 120 -0.84 4.20 0.62
C LEU A 120 -0.42 3.01 1.49
N PRO A 121 -0.15 3.22 2.78
CA PRO A 121 0.01 2.10 3.72
C PRO A 121 -1.27 1.25 3.75
N VAL A 122 -1.14 -0.06 3.61
CA VAL A 122 -2.28 -0.99 3.55
C VAL A 122 -3.28 -0.81 4.70
N PRO A 123 -2.87 -0.59 5.97
CA PRO A 123 -3.82 -0.38 7.06
C PRO A 123 -4.78 0.79 6.86
N THR A 124 -4.39 1.80 6.07
CA THR A 124 -5.23 2.98 5.79
C THR A 124 -6.40 2.68 4.87
N THR A 125 -6.38 1.53 4.18
CA THR A 125 -7.41 1.12 3.21
C THR A 125 -8.59 0.40 3.84
N THR A 126 -8.53 0.10 5.13
CA THR A 126 -9.63 -0.60 5.85
C THR A 126 -10.97 0.09 5.66
N GLY A 127 -11.99 -0.67 5.26
CA GLY A 127 -13.33 -0.16 4.98
C GLY A 127 -13.50 0.49 3.59
N TYR A 128 -12.42 0.63 2.81
CA TYR A 128 -12.51 1.13 1.44
C TYR A 128 -12.94 0.02 0.50
N CYS A 129 -14.05 0.23 -0.24
CA CYS A 129 -14.55 -0.73 -1.26
C CYS A 129 -14.55 -2.20 -0.80
N GLY A 130 -14.98 -2.47 0.44
CA GLY A 130 -15.05 -3.83 0.99
C GLY A 130 -13.71 -4.41 1.44
N ILE A 131 -12.63 -3.64 1.43
CA ILE A 131 -11.34 -4.05 2.01
C ILE A 131 -11.51 -4.18 3.52
N ARG A 132 -11.21 -5.36 4.05
CA ARG A 132 -11.40 -5.69 5.46
C ARG A 132 -10.17 -6.38 6.04
N THR A 133 -10.01 -6.24 7.33
CA THR A 133 -9.04 -7.03 8.08
C THR A 133 -9.57 -8.43 8.31
N VAL A 134 -8.69 -9.42 8.18
CA VAL A 134 -8.97 -10.83 8.47
C VAL A 134 -7.94 -11.30 9.48
N SER A 135 -8.43 -11.84 10.61
CA SER A 135 -7.62 -12.46 11.65
C SER A 135 -7.72 -13.99 11.58
N GLY A 136 -6.77 -14.69 12.19
CA GLY A 136 -6.81 -16.13 12.32
C GLY A 136 -6.30 -16.94 11.13
N PHE A 137 -5.82 -16.28 10.08
CA PHE A 137 -5.13 -16.96 8.99
C PHE A 137 -3.64 -17.09 9.32
N THR A 138 -3.20 -18.27 9.70
CA THR A 138 -1.78 -18.54 9.92
C THR A 138 -1.10 -18.63 8.56
N LEU A 139 -0.58 -17.51 8.05
CA LEU A 139 0.35 -17.56 6.93
C LEU A 139 1.59 -18.32 7.40
N ARG A 140 1.90 -19.42 6.75
CA ARG A 140 3.08 -20.22 7.10
C ARG A 140 4.39 -19.47 6.87
N CYS A 141 4.41 -18.52 5.94
CA CYS A 141 5.55 -17.62 5.67
C CYS A 141 5.11 -16.45 4.79
N GLY A 142 5.79 -15.32 4.90
CA GLY A 142 5.75 -14.25 3.91
C GLY A 142 6.86 -14.41 2.89
N ILE A 143 6.67 -13.93 1.67
CA ILE A 143 7.68 -13.92 0.62
C ILE A 143 8.15 -12.49 0.39
N ALA A 144 9.40 -12.19 0.72
CA ALA A 144 10.02 -10.93 0.37
C ALA A 144 10.69 -11.05 -1.00
N LEU A 145 10.44 -10.08 -1.85
CA LEU A 145 11.18 -9.88 -3.09
C LEU A 145 12.12 -8.68 -2.90
N SER A 146 13.26 -8.71 -3.56
CA SER A 146 14.15 -7.56 -3.67
C SER A 146 14.48 -7.31 -5.15
N PHE A 147 14.64 -6.03 -5.48
CA PHE A 147 15.11 -5.54 -6.77
C PHE A 147 16.31 -4.63 -6.52
N HIS A 148 17.11 -4.36 -7.54
CA HIS A 148 18.21 -3.39 -7.43
C HIS A 148 17.68 -1.99 -7.14
N ASP A 149 16.64 -1.59 -7.89
CA ASP A 149 15.92 -0.33 -7.69
C ASP A 149 14.59 -0.54 -6.99
N GLU A 150 14.01 0.56 -6.50
CA GLU A 150 12.61 0.58 -6.06
C GLU A 150 11.67 0.27 -7.24
N GLU A 151 10.78 -0.70 -7.05
CA GLU A 151 9.85 -1.13 -8.09
C GLU A 151 8.39 -1.12 -7.61
N LEU A 152 7.49 -0.93 -8.58
CA LEU A 152 6.05 -1.07 -8.40
C LEU A 152 5.60 -2.25 -9.24
N VAL A 153 5.30 -3.36 -8.59
CA VAL A 153 4.97 -4.63 -9.27
C VAL A 153 3.46 -4.79 -9.44
N PHE A 154 3.05 -5.34 -10.58
CA PHE A 154 1.66 -5.70 -10.82
C PHE A 154 1.33 -7.03 -10.16
N ALA A 155 0.30 -7.00 -9.30
CA ALA A 155 -0.22 -8.17 -8.63
C ALA A 155 -1.69 -8.38 -9.00
N HIS A 156 -2.10 -9.64 -9.21
CA HIS A 156 -3.48 -10.03 -9.52
C HIS A 156 -4.12 -9.17 -10.62
N THR A 157 -3.38 -8.86 -11.67
CA THR A 157 -3.72 -8.07 -12.86
C THR A 157 -3.41 -6.58 -12.74
N GLY A 158 -4.08 -5.81 -11.93
CA GLY A 158 -3.98 -4.34 -11.96
C GLY A 158 -3.58 -3.67 -10.65
N THR A 159 -3.43 -4.43 -9.58
CA THR A 159 -2.98 -3.87 -8.30
C THR A 159 -1.49 -3.61 -8.32
N LEU A 160 -1.08 -2.38 -8.04
CA LEU A 160 0.33 -2.01 -7.94
C LEU A 160 0.80 -2.08 -6.49
N LEU A 161 1.81 -2.91 -6.23
CA LEU A 161 2.44 -3.08 -4.92
C LEU A 161 3.86 -2.55 -4.94
N HIS A 162 4.20 -1.79 -3.91
CA HIS A 162 5.53 -1.21 -3.75
C HIS A 162 6.52 -2.24 -3.19
N VAL A 163 7.66 -2.36 -3.83
CA VAL A 163 8.82 -3.11 -3.35
C VAL A 163 10.02 -2.17 -3.29
N PRO A 164 10.64 -1.96 -2.11
CA PRO A 164 11.79 -1.10 -1.98
C PRO A 164 13.00 -1.68 -2.73
N GLY A 165 13.86 -0.81 -3.19
CA GLY A 165 15.19 -1.19 -3.71
C GLY A 165 16.15 -1.62 -2.60
N THR A 166 17.35 -2.04 -2.99
CA THR A 166 18.39 -2.46 -2.04
C THR A 166 18.88 -1.33 -1.13
N ASP A 167 18.82 -0.10 -1.57
CA ASP A 167 19.14 1.11 -0.80
C ASP A 167 18.06 1.50 0.22
N CYS A 168 16.90 0.82 0.20
CA CYS A 168 15.74 1.09 1.03
C CYS A 168 15.19 2.53 0.91
N ALA A 169 15.73 3.35 0.01
CA ALA A 169 15.22 4.69 -0.24
C ALA A 169 13.88 4.60 -0.98
N THR A 170 12.90 5.34 -0.51
CA THR A 170 11.59 5.44 -1.16
C THR A 170 11.54 6.73 -1.98
N ARG A 171 11.50 6.60 -3.30
CA ARG A 171 11.40 7.73 -4.25
C ARG A 171 9.97 8.28 -4.33
N HIS A 172 9.00 7.48 -3.97
CA HIS A 172 7.59 7.83 -4.02
C HIS A 172 7.08 8.34 -2.68
N ARG A 173 6.19 9.32 -2.71
CA ARG A 173 5.59 9.88 -1.51
C ARG A 173 4.71 8.84 -0.82
N VAL A 174 5.02 8.51 0.42
CA VAL A 174 4.16 7.72 1.30
C VAL A 174 3.19 8.66 1.99
N LEU A 175 1.90 8.37 1.90
CA LEU A 175 0.86 9.18 2.53
C LEU A 175 0.71 8.85 4.02
N SER A 176 0.43 9.87 4.81
CA SER A 176 -0.04 9.70 6.19
C SER A 176 -1.44 9.08 6.21
N TYR A 177 -1.90 8.64 7.39
CA TYR A 177 -3.27 8.11 7.55
C TYR A 177 -4.33 9.10 7.07
N ARG A 178 -4.24 10.38 7.46
CA ARG A 178 -5.22 11.43 7.07
C ARG A 178 -5.22 11.67 5.57
N GLU A 179 -4.07 11.77 4.96
CA GLU A 179 -3.94 11.97 3.50
C GLU A 179 -4.48 10.76 2.73
N SER A 180 -4.17 9.54 3.18
CA SER A 180 -4.70 8.31 2.59
C SER A 180 -6.23 8.29 2.63
N ARG A 181 -6.83 8.61 3.78
CA ARG A 181 -8.30 8.65 3.94
C ARG A 181 -8.94 9.73 3.07
N ALA A 182 -8.33 10.91 2.95
CA ALA A 182 -8.80 11.97 2.07
C ALA A 182 -8.78 11.55 0.59
N LEU A 183 -7.69 10.92 0.13
CA LEU A 183 -7.60 10.40 -1.23
C LEU A 183 -8.64 9.32 -1.49
N LEU A 184 -8.76 8.34 -0.59
CA LEU A 184 -9.72 7.25 -0.72
C LEU A 184 -11.17 7.74 -0.76
N ALA A 185 -11.51 8.76 0.02
CA ALA A 185 -12.84 9.37 -0.02
C ALA A 185 -13.16 9.99 -1.39
N LEU A 186 -12.19 10.66 -2.03
CA LEU A 186 -12.36 11.19 -3.37
C LEU A 186 -12.48 10.09 -4.44
N LEU A 187 -11.72 9.01 -4.30
CA LEU A 187 -11.79 7.88 -5.22
C LEU A 187 -13.09 7.08 -5.08
N CYS A 188 -13.70 7.06 -3.88
CA CYS A 188 -15.00 6.45 -3.62
C CYS A 188 -16.17 7.26 -4.20
N GLY A 189 -16.08 8.58 -4.20
CA GLY A 189 -17.21 9.47 -4.55
C GLY A 189 -17.75 9.29 -5.96
N GLY A 190 -17.01 8.59 -6.84
CA GLY A 190 -17.43 8.27 -8.20
C GLY A 190 -18.01 6.86 -8.40
N ASN A 191 -17.89 5.91 -7.44
CA ASN A 191 -18.10 4.51 -7.79
C ASN A 191 -18.62 3.55 -6.70
N CYS A 192 -18.69 3.95 -5.43
CA CYS A 192 -19.10 3.01 -4.37
C CYS A 192 -20.62 2.90 -4.18
N ARG A 193 -21.40 3.91 -4.56
CA ARG A 193 -22.86 3.89 -4.37
C ARG A 193 -23.60 2.98 -5.35
N ASP A 194 -23.06 2.80 -6.56
CA ASP A 194 -23.75 2.01 -7.60
C ASP A 194 -23.46 0.50 -7.53
N ARG A 195 -22.52 0.05 -6.71
CA ARG A 195 -22.11 -1.36 -6.66
C ARG A 195 -22.78 -2.20 -5.58
N GLN A 196 -23.50 -1.61 -4.65
CA GLN A 196 -24.26 -2.38 -3.65
C GLN A 196 -25.59 -2.95 -4.19
N ALA A 197 -25.98 -2.64 -5.43
CA ALA A 197 -27.29 -2.96 -5.98
C ALA A 197 -27.33 -4.09 -7.02
N GLN A 198 -26.21 -4.71 -7.44
CA GLN A 198 -26.29 -5.81 -8.41
C GLN A 198 -25.32 -6.95 -8.11
N PRO A 199 -25.79 -8.08 -7.62
CA PRO A 199 -25.10 -9.36 -7.75
C PRO A 199 -25.36 -9.91 -9.16
N GLY A 200 -24.36 -9.92 -10.04
CA GLY A 200 -24.42 -10.78 -11.21
C GLY A 200 -24.37 -10.16 -12.60
N GLU A 201 -23.52 -9.18 -12.88
CA GLU A 201 -23.09 -8.98 -14.27
C GLU A 201 -21.65 -8.48 -14.32
N TYR A 202 -20.76 -9.43 -14.63
CA TYR A 202 -19.37 -9.16 -14.98
C TYR A 202 -19.33 -8.63 -16.41
N ARG A 203 -19.50 -7.31 -16.60
CA ARG A 203 -19.15 -6.66 -17.86
C ARG A 203 -17.77 -6.05 -17.73
N GLU A 204 -16.84 -6.61 -18.48
CA GLU A 204 -15.55 -6.00 -18.75
C GLU A 204 -15.75 -4.57 -19.25
N ASN A 205 -15.33 -3.61 -18.47
CA ASN A 205 -15.30 -2.22 -18.90
C ASN A 205 -13.85 -1.87 -19.32
N PRO A 206 -13.54 -1.86 -20.62
CA PRO A 206 -12.19 -1.63 -21.15
C PRO A 206 -11.64 -0.24 -20.80
N ALA A 207 -12.49 0.74 -20.47
CA ALA A 207 -12.08 2.08 -20.09
C ALA A 207 -11.36 2.13 -18.70
N ARG A 208 -11.46 1.07 -17.88
CA ARG A 208 -10.81 1.01 -16.57
C ARG A 208 -9.38 0.48 -16.62
N LEU A 209 -9.06 -0.35 -17.60
CA LEU A 209 -7.70 -0.81 -17.84
C LEU A 209 -6.78 0.34 -18.27
N GLN A 210 -7.33 1.36 -18.94
CA GLN A 210 -6.57 2.54 -19.38
C GLN A 210 -6.19 3.49 -18.23
N ALA A 211 -6.87 3.45 -17.09
CA ALA A 211 -6.51 4.27 -15.93
C ALA A 211 -5.28 3.73 -15.17
N PHE A 212 -4.90 2.47 -15.39
CA PHE A 212 -3.84 1.77 -14.66
C PHE A 212 -2.82 1.07 -15.57
N GLY A 213 -2.98 1.11 -16.90
CA GLY A 213 -2.06 0.52 -17.87
C GLY A 213 -1.22 1.56 -18.61
N PRO A 214 -0.04 1.17 -19.13
CA PRO A 214 0.74 2.04 -20.01
C PRO A 214 -0.04 2.30 -21.30
N ARG A 215 -0.06 3.55 -21.77
CA ARG A 215 -0.54 3.89 -23.11
C ARG A 215 0.33 3.16 -24.13
N PRO A 216 -0.25 2.55 -25.17
CA PRO A 216 0.55 2.08 -26.29
C PRO A 216 1.26 3.28 -26.97
N ALA A 217 2.48 3.02 -27.39
CA ALA A 217 3.33 3.97 -28.09
C ALA A 217 2.75 4.34 -29.48
#